data_a8724c00c4bb87d9444e3d7c064f9367
#
_entry.id   a8724c00c4bb87d9444e3d7c064f9367
#
_cell.length_a   1.000
_cell.length_b   1.000
_cell.length_c   1.000
_cell.angle_alpha   90.00
_cell.angle_beta   90.00
_cell.angle_gamma   90.00
#
_symmetry.space_group_name_H-M   'P 1'
#
loop_
_entity.id
_entity.type
_entity.pdbx_description
1 polymer ?
#
loop_
_entity_poly.entity_id
_entity_poly.type
_entity_poly.pdbx_seq_one_letter_code
_entity_poly.pdbx_strand_id
1 'polypeptide(L)'
;MECIAIVLLQQFIGISWWWLLVPVLSYKFLIIWGSANIRSNFYTKAHCSAETSEKVIAISFDDGPHPEYTPKVLAVLAEYQAPATFFVIGKNIAGNELIIRRIHENGHILGNHTWSHSFFIDFKGKKAFREELSATCDAVYNIIRKRMNFFRPPYGVTTPHLAAAARAEKNHIIGWNIRSLDTTSDSEMKIFYRIKAEIRPGAVILFHDTSAKTVEVLKQTLNFAKENGFKIVSTGELLKLKAYA
;
A
#
# COMPACT_ATOMS: atom_id res chain seq x y z
N MET A 1 21.36 11.88 24.62
CA MET A 1 21.40 12.86 25.74
C MET A 1 20.63 12.37 26.94
N GLU A 2 19.42 11.83 26.81
CA GLU A 2 18.59 11.35 27.93
C GLU A 2 19.26 10.29 28.81
N CYS A 3 19.93 9.29 28.22
CA CYS A 3 20.66 8.27 29.00
C CYS A 3 21.79 8.86 29.85
N ILE A 4 22.51 9.87 29.35
CA ILE A 4 23.57 10.54 30.09
C ILE A 4 23.00 11.32 31.28
N ALA A 5 21.88 12.01 31.08
CA ALA A 5 21.20 12.72 32.15
C ALA A 5 20.72 11.76 33.26
N ILE A 6 20.18 10.60 32.93
CA ILE A 6 19.73 9.59 33.90
C ILE A 6 20.91 9.03 34.69
N VAL A 7 22.06 8.75 34.04
CA VAL A 7 23.29 8.30 34.75
C VAL A 7 23.79 9.34 35.70
N LEU A 8 23.83 10.62 35.32
CA LEU A 8 24.22 11.72 36.17
C LEU A 8 23.25 11.90 37.36
N LEU A 9 21.94 11.86 37.11
CA LEU A 9 20.92 11.96 38.13
C LEU A 9 21.00 10.81 39.15
N GLN A 10 21.30 9.59 38.68
CA GLN A 10 21.48 8.44 39.57
C GLN A 10 22.64 8.66 40.57
N GLN A 11 23.76 9.23 40.11
CA GLN A 11 24.90 9.54 40.99
C GLN A 11 24.62 10.62 42.02
N PHE A 12 23.76 11.61 41.66
CA PHE A 12 23.50 12.76 42.57
C PHE A 12 22.24 12.61 43.42
N ILE A 13 21.20 11.88 42.94
CA ILE A 13 19.88 11.82 43.57
C ILE A 13 19.40 10.38 43.85
N GLY A 14 20.21 9.36 43.57
CA GLY A 14 19.90 7.97 43.87
C GLY A 14 18.74 7.39 43.03
N ILE A 15 18.51 7.92 41.82
CA ILE A 15 17.45 7.41 40.93
C ILE A 15 17.76 5.96 40.52
N SER A 16 16.73 5.10 40.56
CA SER A 16 16.85 3.69 40.17
C SER A 16 17.32 3.52 38.72
N TRP A 17 18.22 2.56 38.46
CA TRP A 17 18.70 2.19 37.13
C TRP A 17 17.58 1.77 36.16
N TRP A 18 16.41 1.37 36.65
CA TRP A 18 15.23 1.07 35.81
C TRP A 18 14.79 2.24 34.93
N TRP A 19 15.10 3.49 35.33
CA TRP A 19 14.80 4.66 34.48
C TRP A 19 15.56 4.70 33.16
N LEU A 20 16.68 3.94 33.03
CA LEU A 20 17.37 3.78 31.76
C LEU A 20 16.53 3.00 30.73
N LEU A 21 15.54 2.21 31.17
CA LEU A 21 14.62 1.52 30.25
C LEU A 21 13.69 2.50 29.53
N VAL A 22 13.37 3.64 30.11
CA VAL A 22 12.42 4.60 29.53
C VAL A 22 12.90 5.09 28.16
N PRO A 23 14.11 5.67 27.99
CA PRO A 23 14.57 6.11 26.68
C PRO A 23 14.75 4.95 25.70
N VAL A 24 15.16 3.76 26.18
CA VAL A 24 15.31 2.57 25.33
C VAL A 24 13.95 2.11 24.79
N LEU A 25 12.94 2.03 25.66
CA LEU A 25 11.58 1.63 25.27
C LEU A 25 10.92 2.69 24.39
N SER A 26 11.10 3.97 24.72
CA SER A 26 10.58 5.09 23.91
C SER A 26 11.19 5.07 22.49
N TYR A 27 12.50 4.84 22.38
CA TYR A 27 13.18 4.72 21.11
C TYR A 27 12.65 3.52 20.29
N LYS A 28 12.53 2.34 20.92
CA LYS A 28 11.95 1.16 20.25
C LYS A 28 10.52 1.41 19.79
N PHE A 29 9.70 2.00 20.64
CA PHE A 29 8.33 2.36 20.31
C PHE A 29 8.27 3.30 19.09
N LEU A 30 9.09 4.35 19.06
CA LEU A 30 9.16 5.29 17.95
C LEU A 30 9.55 4.60 16.63
N ILE A 31 10.54 3.71 16.66
CA ILE A 31 10.97 2.95 15.48
C ILE A 31 9.84 2.03 14.98
N ILE A 32 9.21 1.27 15.88
CA ILE A 32 8.12 0.36 15.53
C ILE A 32 6.92 1.14 14.98
N TRP A 33 6.53 2.22 15.65
CA TRP A 33 5.43 3.08 15.19
C TRP A 33 5.72 3.71 13.82
N GLY A 34 6.93 4.24 13.64
CA GLY A 34 7.36 4.83 12.38
C GLY A 34 7.42 3.82 11.23
N SER A 35 7.82 2.57 11.52
CA SER A 35 7.82 1.48 10.53
C SER A 35 6.42 1.02 10.16
N ALA A 36 5.55 0.80 11.17
CA ALA A 36 4.23 0.21 10.97
C ALA A 36 3.18 1.20 10.47
N ASN A 37 3.42 2.50 10.56
CA ASN A 37 2.50 3.54 10.11
C ASN A 37 3.00 4.19 8.83
N ILE A 38 2.58 3.68 7.68
CA ILE A 38 2.97 4.19 6.36
C ILE A 38 2.67 5.70 6.19
N ARG A 39 1.65 6.22 6.88
CA ARG A 39 1.27 7.64 6.83
C ARG A 39 2.20 8.55 7.63
N SER A 40 3.03 7.98 8.51
CA SER A 40 3.98 8.76 9.33
C SER A 40 5.06 9.45 8.49
N ASN A 41 5.36 8.94 7.30
CA ASN A 41 6.47 9.38 6.46
C ASN A 41 7.84 9.31 7.17
N PHE A 42 8.00 8.40 8.12
CA PHE A 42 9.14 8.35 9.02
C PHE A 42 10.46 8.09 8.30
N TYR A 43 10.50 7.10 7.41
CA TYR A 43 11.71 6.77 6.64
C TYR A 43 11.67 7.29 5.21
N THR A 44 10.50 7.50 4.67
CA THR A 44 10.30 7.90 3.28
C THR A 44 8.90 8.46 3.08
N LYS A 45 8.75 9.36 2.10
CA LYS A 45 7.44 9.89 1.73
C LYS A 45 6.58 8.80 1.10
N ALA A 46 5.40 8.56 1.66
CA ALA A 46 4.36 7.72 1.10
C ALA A 46 3.14 8.57 0.74
N HIS A 47 2.63 8.39 -0.46
CA HIS A 47 1.47 9.11 -0.95
C HIS A 47 0.20 8.31 -0.59
N CYS A 48 -0.52 8.74 0.45
CA CYS A 48 -1.64 7.99 1.02
C CYS A 48 -3.01 8.61 0.71
N SER A 49 -3.05 9.85 0.29
CA SER A 49 -4.25 10.61 -0.11
C SER A 49 -3.84 11.88 -0.83
N ALA A 50 -4.77 12.55 -1.48
CA ALA A 50 -4.60 13.90 -2.02
C ALA A 50 -5.38 14.93 -1.18
N GLU A 51 -4.84 16.14 -1.08
CA GLU A 51 -5.58 17.29 -0.55
C GLU A 51 -6.40 17.91 -1.67
N THR A 52 -7.71 17.78 -1.61
CA THR A 52 -8.64 18.31 -2.60
C THR A 52 -10.03 18.47 -2.00
N SER A 53 -10.79 19.45 -2.46
CA SER A 53 -12.22 19.62 -2.19
C SER A 53 -13.11 18.91 -3.21
N GLU A 54 -12.55 18.47 -4.35
CA GLU A 54 -13.29 17.75 -5.36
C GLU A 54 -13.65 16.34 -4.85
N LYS A 55 -14.89 15.91 -5.11
CA LYS A 55 -15.34 14.55 -4.77
C LYS A 55 -14.71 13.51 -5.69
N VAL A 56 -13.39 13.34 -5.58
CA VAL A 56 -12.61 12.33 -6.29
C VAL A 56 -11.95 11.37 -5.31
N ILE A 57 -11.94 10.08 -5.61
CA ILE A 57 -11.27 9.03 -4.83
C ILE A 57 -10.56 8.05 -5.75
N ALA A 58 -9.56 7.33 -5.25
CA ALA A 58 -8.89 6.25 -5.97
C ALA A 58 -9.06 4.91 -5.26
N ILE A 59 -9.16 3.85 -6.05
CA ILE A 59 -9.27 2.46 -5.59
C ILE A 59 -8.00 1.72 -5.97
N SER A 60 -7.50 0.91 -5.04
CA SER A 60 -6.32 0.09 -5.27
C SER A 60 -6.48 -1.30 -4.67
N PHE A 61 -5.82 -2.28 -5.29
CA PHE A 61 -5.82 -3.69 -4.90
C PHE A 61 -4.40 -4.16 -4.67
N ASP A 62 -4.19 -4.97 -3.63
CA ASP A 62 -2.93 -5.61 -3.31
C ASP A 62 -3.04 -7.14 -3.49
N ASP A 63 -1.90 -7.82 -3.51
CA ASP A 63 -1.71 -9.28 -3.49
C ASP A 63 -2.04 -10.06 -4.77
N GLY A 64 -2.63 -9.43 -5.78
CA GLY A 64 -2.88 -10.05 -7.07
C GLY A 64 -1.61 -10.32 -7.91
N PRO A 65 -1.77 -10.82 -9.15
CA PRO A 65 -3.02 -11.29 -9.72
C PRO A 65 -3.49 -12.62 -9.12
N HIS A 66 -4.81 -12.74 -8.91
CA HIS A 66 -5.45 -13.99 -8.53
C HIS A 66 -6.24 -14.54 -9.75
N PRO A 67 -6.07 -15.82 -10.13
CA PRO A 67 -6.65 -16.35 -11.36
C PRO A 67 -8.18 -16.27 -11.41
N GLU A 68 -8.84 -16.38 -10.28
CA GLU A 68 -10.30 -16.35 -10.17
C GLU A 68 -10.85 -14.96 -9.85
N TYR A 69 -10.26 -14.25 -8.87
CA TYR A 69 -10.91 -13.05 -8.33
C TYR A 69 -10.48 -11.76 -9.04
N THR A 70 -9.25 -11.65 -9.51
CA THR A 70 -8.85 -10.46 -10.29
C THR A 70 -9.73 -10.25 -11.53
N PRO A 71 -10.07 -11.28 -12.34
CA PRO A 71 -11.02 -11.11 -13.45
C PRO A 71 -12.42 -10.65 -13.02
N LYS A 72 -12.93 -11.11 -11.84
CA LYS A 72 -14.22 -10.69 -11.32
C LYS A 72 -14.19 -9.23 -10.86
N VAL A 73 -13.08 -8.79 -10.21
CA VAL A 73 -12.85 -7.39 -9.86
C VAL A 73 -12.83 -6.51 -11.12
N LEU A 74 -12.10 -6.93 -12.17
CA LEU A 74 -12.04 -6.20 -13.43
C LEU A 74 -13.44 -6.07 -14.10
N ALA A 75 -14.27 -7.09 -14.01
CA ALA A 75 -15.65 -7.04 -14.54
C ALA A 75 -16.50 -5.99 -13.79
N VAL A 76 -16.41 -5.94 -12.46
CA VAL A 76 -17.08 -4.92 -11.66
C VAL A 76 -16.56 -3.52 -12.00
N LEU A 77 -15.25 -3.34 -12.08
CA LEU A 77 -14.66 -2.03 -12.43
C LEU A 77 -15.11 -1.55 -13.81
N ALA A 78 -15.24 -2.46 -14.79
CA ALA A 78 -15.72 -2.14 -16.12
C ALA A 78 -17.20 -1.69 -16.13
N GLU A 79 -18.06 -2.35 -15.34
CA GLU A 79 -19.49 -1.97 -15.17
C GLU A 79 -19.62 -0.51 -14.69
N TYR A 80 -18.73 -0.07 -13.82
CA TYR A 80 -18.74 1.30 -13.28
C TYR A 80 -17.81 2.27 -14.00
N GLN A 81 -17.09 1.84 -15.04
CA GLN A 81 -16.06 2.62 -15.74
C GLN A 81 -15.03 3.19 -14.76
N ALA A 82 -14.71 2.46 -13.71
CA ALA A 82 -13.86 2.89 -12.61
C ALA A 82 -12.41 2.45 -12.84
N PRO A 83 -11.45 3.38 -13.05
CA PRO A 83 -10.05 3.04 -13.08
C PRO A 83 -9.56 2.65 -11.68
N ALA A 84 -8.58 1.74 -11.62
CA ALA A 84 -7.98 1.29 -10.37
C ALA A 84 -6.47 1.07 -10.52
N THR A 85 -5.79 0.83 -9.39
CA THR A 85 -4.38 0.45 -9.36
C THR A 85 -4.22 -0.92 -8.72
N PHE A 86 -3.50 -1.82 -9.37
CA PHE A 86 -3.22 -3.17 -8.89
C PHE A 86 -1.74 -3.29 -8.52
N PHE A 87 -1.45 -3.47 -7.23
CA PHE A 87 -0.10 -3.74 -6.73
C PHE A 87 0.13 -5.24 -6.74
N VAL A 88 0.88 -5.70 -7.74
CA VAL A 88 1.01 -7.13 -8.04
C VAL A 88 2.23 -7.76 -7.37
N ILE A 89 2.07 -8.95 -6.84
CA ILE A 89 3.14 -9.79 -6.32
C ILE A 89 3.81 -10.50 -7.49
N GLY A 90 5.12 -10.35 -7.64
CA GLY A 90 5.86 -10.86 -8.78
C GLY A 90 5.70 -12.35 -9.02
N LYS A 91 5.80 -13.19 -7.97
CA LYS A 91 5.64 -14.64 -8.06
C LYS A 91 4.25 -15.09 -8.57
N ASN A 92 3.22 -14.24 -8.43
CA ASN A 92 1.86 -14.57 -8.86
C ASN A 92 1.64 -14.27 -10.36
N ILE A 93 2.61 -13.67 -11.05
CA ILE A 93 2.48 -13.30 -12.48
C ILE A 93 2.56 -14.52 -13.37
N ALA A 94 3.44 -15.48 -13.06
CA ALA A 94 3.61 -16.69 -13.86
C ALA A 94 2.30 -17.50 -13.92
N GLY A 95 1.83 -17.76 -15.14
CA GLY A 95 0.52 -18.40 -15.41
C GLY A 95 -0.67 -17.43 -15.39
N ASN A 96 -0.45 -16.16 -15.04
CA ASN A 96 -1.48 -15.12 -15.00
C ASN A 96 -1.15 -13.92 -15.92
N GLU A 97 -0.29 -14.09 -16.91
CA GLU A 97 0.19 -13.03 -17.81
C GLU A 97 -0.96 -12.35 -18.56
N LEU A 98 -1.99 -13.12 -18.92
CA LEU A 98 -3.19 -12.58 -19.57
C LEU A 98 -3.96 -11.63 -18.64
N ILE A 99 -3.97 -11.88 -17.33
CA ILE A 99 -4.61 -10.99 -16.35
C ILE A 99 -3.83 -9.68 -16.25
N ILE A 100 -2.50 -9.73 -16.17
CA ILE A 100 -1.64 -8.55 -16.18
C ILE A 100 -1.89 -7.70 -17.43
N ARG A 101 -1.96 -8.33 -18.59
CA ARG A 101 -2.27 -7.66 -19.86
C ARG A 101 -3.64 -7.00 -19.82
N ARG A 102 -4.67 -7.71 -19.36
CA ARG A 102 -6.05 -7.19 -19.23
C ARG A 102 -6.14 -6.00 -18.28
N ILE A 103 -5.45 -6.03 -17.13
CA ILE A 103 -5.38 -4.90 -16.21
C ILE A 103 -4.91 -3.66 -16.97
N HIS A 104 -3.82 -3.78 -17.75
CA HIS A 104 -3.25 -2.67 -18.48
C HIS A 104 -4.13 -2.19 -19.64
N GLU A 105 -4.64 -3.11 -20.46
CA GLU A 105 -5.47 -2.81 -21.63
C GLU A 105 -6.81 -2.16 -21.24
N ASN A 106 -7.35 -2.48 -20.06
CA ASN A 106 -8.55 -1.85 -19.52
C ASN A 106 -8.29 -0.47 -18.87
N GLY A 107 -7.06 0.07 -19.01
CA GLY A 107 -6.73 1.41 -18.51
C GLY A 107 -6.41 1.48 -17.02
N HIS A 108 -6.28 0.34 -16.34
CA HIS A 108 -5.84 0.30 -14.95
C HIS A 108 -4.32 0.44 -14.83
N ILE A 109 -3.86 0.88 -13.65
CA ILE A 109 -2.43 1.01 -13.34
C ILE A 109 -1.92 -0.28 -12.68
N LEU A 110 -0.74 -0.73 -13.10
CA LEU A 110 0.03 -1.76 -12.39
C LEU A 110 1.07 -1.09 -11.51
N GLY A 111 1.17 -1.55 -10.26
CA GLY A 111 2.19 -1.17 -9.29
C GLY A 111 2.92 -2.42 -8.76
N ASN A 112 4.09 -2.21 -8.21
CA ASN A 112 4.95 -3.25 -7.65
C ASN A 112 4.56 -3.55 -6.20
N HIS A 113 4.44 -4.85 -5.85
CA HIS A 113 4.19 -5.30 -4.46
C HIS A 113 5.25 -6.30 -4.00
N THR A 114 6.51 -6.13 -4.42
CA THR A 114 7.63 -7.06 -4.27
C THR A 114 7.44 -8.36 -5.06
N TRP A 115 8.49 -9.18 -5.13
CA TRP A 115 8.42 -10.49 -5.79
C TRP A 115 7.78 -11.54 -4.91
N SER A 116 8.23 -11.66 -3.68
CA SER A 116 7.85 -12.77 -2.78
C SER A 116 6.74 -12.44 -1.80
N HIS A 117 6.51 -11.13 -1.51
CA HIS A 117 5.66 -10.68 -0.40
C HIS A 117 6.02 -11.36 0.92
N SER A 118 7.33 -11.54 1.17
CA SER A 118 7.81 -12.24 2.36
C SER A 118 7.66 -11.40 3.61
N PHE A 119 7.12 -11.99 4.68
CA PHE A 119 7.05 -11.34 5.99
C PHE A 119 8.44 -10.92 6.53
N PHE A 120 9.49 -11.66 6.13
CA PHE A 120 10.86 -11.40 6.57
C PHE A 120 11.64 -10.46 5.66
N ILE A 121 11.01 -9.89 4.62
CA ILE A 121 11.71 -8.99 3.70
C ILE A 121 12.30 -7.77 4.41
N ASP A 122 11.61 -7.27 5.44
CA ASP A 122 12.02 -6.09 6.20
C ASP A 122 13.32 -6.28 7.00
N PHE A 123 13.71 -7.53 7.25
CA PHE A 123 14.99 -7.88 7.88
C PHE A 123 16.13 -8.09 6.87
N LYS A 124 15.81 -8.08 5.57
CA LYS A 124 16.81 -8.16 4.50
C LYS A 124 17.35 -6.77 4.17
N GLY A 125 18.60 -6.74 3.69
CA GLY A 125 19.25 -5.48 3.35
C GLY A 125 18.71 -4.85 2.05
N LYS A 126 19.17 -3.62 1.76
CA LYS A 126 18.82 -2.84 0.56
C LYS A 126 18.95 -3.64 -0.75
N LYS A 127 19.98 -4.50 -0.88
CA LYS A 127 20.22 -5.29 -2.09
C LYS A 127 19.07 -6.27 -2.35
N ALA A 128 18.63 -7.00 -1.32
CA ALA A 128 17.53 -7.95 -1.45
C ALA A 128 16.21 -7.26 -1.81
N PHE A 129 15.93 -6.08 -1.23
CA PHE A 129 14.76 -5.28 -1.63
C PHE A 129 14.83 -4.87 -3.11
N ARG A 130 15.99 -4.43 -3.59
CA ARG A 130 16.15 -4.06 -5.01
C ARG A 130 15.91 -5.24 -5.93
N GLU A 131 16.42 -6.41 -5.58
CA GLU A 131 16.20 -7.65 -6.35
C GLU A 131 14.71 -7.99 -6.44
N GLU A 132 13.97 -7.90 -5.32
CA GLU A 132 12.52 -8.10 -5.29
C GLU A 132 11.75 -7.09 -6.17
N LEU A 133 12.12 -5.82 -6.09
CA LEU A 133 11.49 -4.76 -6.89
C LEU A 133 11.81 -4.91 -8.39
N SER A 134 13.08 -5.15 -8.72
CA SER A 134 13.53 -5.30 -10.11
C SER A 134 12.87 -6.53 -10.75
N ALA A 135 12.90 -7.69 -10.09
CA ALA A 135 12.32 -8.91 -10.62
C ALA A 135 10.83 -8.75 -10.96
N THR A 136 10.05 -8.12 -10.07
CA THR A 136 8.62 -7.86 -10.32
C THR A 136 8.43 -6.88 -11.47
N CYS A 137 9.24 -5.80 -11.51
CA CYS A 137 9.18 -4.82 -12.57
C CYS A 137 9.53 -5.43 -13.93
N ASP A 138 10.55 -6.29 -14.00
CA ASP A 138 10.98 -6.95 -15.22
C ASP A 138 9.93 -7.96 -15.73
N ALA A 139 9.28 -8.72 -14.83
CA ALA A 139 8.19 -9.61 -15.17
C ALA A 139 7.01 -8.84 -15.81
N VAL A 140 6.58 -7.73 -15.21
CA VAL A 140 5.52 -6.88 -15.79
C VAL A 140 5.98 -6.22 -17.09
N TYR A 141 7.21 -5.70 -17.16
CA TYR A 141 7.76 -5.08 -18.37
C TYR A 141 7.76 -6.05 -19.58
N ASN A 142 8.05 -7.32 -19.36
CA ASN A 142 8.05 -8.33 -20.40
C ASN A 142 6.65 -8.52 -21.05
N ILE A 143 5.59 -8.20 -20.29
CA ILE A 143 4.19 -8.36 -20.74
C ILE A 143 3.65 -7.07 -21.38
N ILE A 144 3.84 -5.91 -20.73
CA ILE A 144 3.18 -4.65 -21.14
C ILE A 144 4.15 -3.60 -21.71
N ARG A 145 5.46 -3.86 -21.71
CA ARG A 145 6.52 -2.96 -22.21
C ARG A 145 6.55 -1.58 -21.54
N LYS A 146 6.09 -1.49 -20.28
CA LYS A 146 6.18 -0.30 -19.45
C LYS A 146 6.80 -0.64 -18.09
N ARG A 147 7.67 0.24 -17.56
CA ARG A 147 8.25 0.09 -16.24
C ARG A 147 7.39 0.75 -15.20
N MET A 148 7.08 0.03 -14.14
CA MET A 148 6.28 0.53 -13.02
C MET A 148 7.08 1.51 -12.18
N ASN A 149 6.49 2.71 -11.91
CA ASN A 149 7.03 3.69 -10.97
C ASN A 149 6.32 3.63 -9.60
N PHE A 150 5.17 2.96 -9.51
CA PHE A 150 4.45 2.82 -8.24
C PHE A 150 4.88 1.56 -7.51
N PHE A 151 5.14 1.73 -6.23
CA PHE A 151 5.47 0.64 -5.31
C PHE A 151 4.63 0.77 -4.04
N ARG A 152 4.09 -0.33 -3.57
CA ARG A 152 3.45 -0.42 -2.26
C ARG A 152 4.19 -1.43 -1.41
N PRO A 153 4.69 -1.03 -0.23
CA PRO A 153 5.33 -1.96 0.70
C PRO A 153 4.36 -3.03 1.19
N PRO A 154 4.76 -4.30 1.25
CA PRO A 154 4.02 -5.33 1.95
C PRO A 154 3.62 -4.88 3.36
N TYR A 155 2.38 -5.18 3.77
CA TYR A 155 1.84 -4.81 5.10
C TYR A 155 1.82 -3.30 5.40
N GLY A 156 2.27 -2.43 4.49
CA GLY A 156 2.47 -1.01 4.72
C GLY A 156 3.68 -0.68 5.62
N VAL A 157 4.56 -1.65 5.82
CA VAL A 157 5.77 -1.47 6.64
C VAL A 157 6.84 -0.76 5.83
N THR A 158 7.46 0.27 6.43
CA THR A 158 8.59 1.00 5.85
C THR A 158 9.83 0.85 6.71
N THR A 159 10.98 0.68 6.07
CA THR A 159 12.29 0.55 6.74
C THR A 159 13.33 1.40 6.02
N PRO A 160 14.48 1.71 6.66
CA PRO A 160 15.58 2.41 5.99
C PRO A 160 16.07 1.69 4.72
N HIS A 161 16.10 0.36 4.74
CA HIS A 161 16.54 -0.46 3.60
C HIS A 161 15.55 -0.39 2.44
N LEU A 162 14.24 -0.51 2.74
CA LEU A 162 13.17 -0.33 1.77
C LEU A 162 13.22 1.06 1.14
N ALA A 163 13.31 2.11 1.97
CA ALA A 163 13.38 3.50 1.51
C ALA A 163 14.57 3.75 0.56
N ALA A 164 15.73 3.16 0.90
CA ALA A 164 16.93 3.26 0.07
C ALA A 164 16.80 2.46 -1.25
N ALA A 165 16.11 1.31 -1.24
CA ALA A 165 15.83 0.52 -2.43
C ALA A 165 14.85 1.24 -3.36
N ALA A 166 13.70 1.67 -2.83
CA ALA A 166 12.67 2.39 -3.60
C ALA A 166 13.23 3.66 -4.27
N ARG A 167 14.08 4.41 -3.54
CA ARG A 167 14.76 5.59 -4.10
C ARG A 167 15.71 5.22 -5.24
N ALA A 168 16.47 4.13 -5.10
CA ALA A 168 17.39 3.67 -6.15
C ALA A 168 16.66 3.24 -7.43
N GLU A 169 15.46 2.65 -7.28
CA GLU A 169 14.58 2.24 -8.39
C GLU A 169 13.65 3.39 -8.86
N LYS A 170 13.78 4.60 -8.31
CA LYS A 170 12.95 5.77 -8.60
C LYS A 170 11.44 5.53 -8.40
N ASN A 171 11.09 4.66 -7.47
CA ASN A 171 9.70 4.35 -7.18
C ASN A 171 9.04 5.41 -6.30
N HIS A 172 7.78 5.75 -6.62
CA HIS A 172 6.87 6.44 -5.72
C HIS A 172 6.21 5.43 -4.78
N ILE A 173 6.34 5.64 -3.47
CA ILE A 173 5.66 4.79 -2.50
C ILE A 173 4.22 5.24 -2.37
N ILE A 174 3.29 4.35 -2.68
CA ILE A 174 1.84 4.58 -2.65
C ILE A 174 1.24 3.83 -1.46
N GLY A 175 0.70 4.58 -0.52
CA GLY A 175 -0.04 4.04 0.61
C GLY A 175 -1.55 4.13 0.39
N TRP A 176 -2.26 4.23 1.50
CA TRP A 176 -3.72 4.40 1.57
C TRP A 176 -4.09 5.20 2.82
N ASN A 177 -5.27 5.77 2.81
CA ASN A 177 -5.85 6.38 4.00
C ASN A 177 -7.17 5.71 4.44
N ILE A 178 -7.75 4.84 3.59
CA ILE A 178 -8.87 3.98 3.94
C ILE A 178 -8.45 2.52 3.75
N ARG A 179 -8.47 1.73 4.82
CA ARG A 179 -8.16 0.29 4.79
C ARG A 179 -9.45 -0.50 4.93
N SER A 180 -9.80 -1.27 3.90
CA SER A 180 -11.04 -2.08 3.90
C SER A 180 -11.03 -3.15 4.98
N LEU A 181 -9.88 -3.80 5.23
CA LEU A 181 -9.75 -5.02 6.03
C LEU A 181 -10.59 -6.19 5.45
N ASP A 182 -10.69 -6.27 4.14
CA ASP A 182 -11.46 -7.27 3.39
C ASP A 182 -10.87 -8.68 3.47
N THR A 183 -9.62 -8.81 3.90
CA THR A 183 -8.95 -10.10 4.16
C THR A 183 -9.25 -10.68 5.55
N THR A 184 -9.98 -9.97 6.40
CA THR A 184 -10.34 -10.42 7.75
C THR A 184 -11.59 -11.30 7.75
N SER A 185 -11.97 -11.85 8.92
CA SER A 185 -13.22 -12.59 9.11
C SER A 185 -14.48 -11.71 9.17
N ASP A 186 -14.34 -10.38 9.08
CA ASP A 186 -15.47 -9.45 9.09
C ASP A 186 -16.45 -9.74 7.93
N SER A 187 -17.74 -9.52 8.17
CA SER A 187 -18.77 -9.63 7.13
C SER A 187 -18.62 -8.50 6.08
N GLU A 188 -19.12 -8.74 4.88
CA GLU A 188 -19.16 -7.76 3.78
C GLU A 188 -19.80 -6.44 4.22
N MET A 189 -20.93 -6.51 4.91
CA MET A 189 -21.62 -5.33 5.44
C MET A 189 -20.74 -4.53 6.42
N LYS A 190 -20.04 -5.21 7.32
CA LYS A 190 -19.16 -4.53 8.30
C LYS A 190 -17.98 -3.85 7.60
N ILE A 191 -17.41 -4.49 6.58
CA ILE A 191 -16.33 -3.93 5.75
C ILE A 191 -16.84 -2.71 4.98
N PHE A 192 -18.00 -2.85 4.32
CA PHE A 192 -18.61 -1.75 3.58
C PHE A 192 -18.91 -0.54 4.47
N TYR A 193 -19.53 -0.72 5.64
CA TYR A 193 -19.81 0.39 6.56
C TYR A 193 -18.54 1.06 7.08
N ARG A 194 -17.45 0.32 7.29
CA ARG A 194 -16.14 0.90 7.63
C ARG A 194 -15.64 1.83 6.53
N ILE A 195 -15.65 1.35 5.29
CA ILE A 195 -15.23 2.17 4.14
C ILE A 195 -16.14 3.39 3.99
N LYS A 196 -17.47 3.18 4.03
CA LYS A 196 -18.48 4.23 3.91
C LYS A 196 -18.28 5.36 4.93
N ALA A 197 -17.94 5.02 6.18
CA ALA A 197 -17.70 5.99 7.24
C ALA A 197 -16.45 6.86 7.03
N GLU A 198 -15.48 6.37 6.23
CA GLU A 198 -14.19 7.04 6.01
C GLU A 198 -14.07 7.72 4.64
N ILE A 199 -14.97 7.43 3.69
CA ILE A 199 -14.92 8.02 2.34
C ILE A 199 -15.01 9.55 2.43
N ARG A 200 -14.02 10.20 1.81
CA ARG A 200 -13.90 11.66 1.71
C ARG A 200 -13.12 12.06 0.45
N PRO A 201 -13.20 13.31 0.00
CA PRO A 201 -12.39 13.80 -1.12
C PRO A 201 -10.90 13.46 -0.95
N GLY A 202 -10.27 13.04 -2.03
CA GLY A 202 -8.84 12.70 -2.06
C GLY A 202 -8.45 11.36 -1.46
N ALA A 203 -9.41 10.50 -1.09
CA ALA A 203 -9.11 9.21 -0.46
C ALA A 203 -8.50 8.21 -1.44
N VAL A 204 -7.57 7.40 -0.93
CA VAL A 204 -7.06 6.17 -1.56
C VAL A 204 -7.53 4.99 -0.74
N ILE A 205 -8.36 4.13 -1.33
CA ILE A 205 -8.95 2.96 -0.68
C ILE A 205 -8.14 1.72 -1.03
N LEU A 206 -7.75 0.95 -0.01
CA LEU A 206 -7.05 -0.32 -0.15
C LEU A 206 -8.04 -1.49 -0.06
N PHE A 207 -8.00 -2.34 -1.08
CA PHE A 207 -8.61 -3.67 -1.15
C PHE A 207 -7.55 -4.74 -1.49
N HIS A 208 -7.97 -6.01 -1.53
CA HIS A 208 -7.16 -7.13 -1.99
C HIS A 208 -7.99 -7.96 -2.98
N ASP A 209 -7.51 -8.17 -4.20
CA ASP A 209 -8.24 -8.89 -5.26
C ASP A 209 -8.11 -10.43 -5.15
N THR A 210 -8.25 -10.94 -3.91
CA THR A 210 -7.96 -12.33 -3.54
C THR A 210 -9.18 -13.11 -3.01
N SER A 211 -10.37 -12.50 -2.96
CA SER A 211 -11.56 -13.14 -2.40
C SER A 211 -12.88 -12.70 -3.05
N ALA A 212 -13.90 -13.57 -3.00
CA ALA A 212 -15.25 -13.23 -3.42
C ALA A 212 -15.85 -12.07 -2.62
N LYS A 213 -15.54 -12.00 -1.33
CA LYS A 213 -15.98 -10.94 -0.42
C LYS A 213 -15.57 -9.55 -0.93
N THR A 214 -14.34 -9.41 -1.40
CA THR A 214 -13.86 -8.14 -1.97
C THR A 214 -14.67 -7.71 -3.19
N VAL A 215 -15.04 -8.66 -4.05
CA VAL A 215 -15.85 -8.36 -5.25
C VAL A 215 -17.19 -7.72 -4.87
N GLU A 216 -17.86 -8.27 -3.85
CA GLU A 216 -19.15 -7.76 -3.38
C GLU A 216 -19.01 -6.40 -2.68
N VAL A 217 -18.02 -6.26 -1.78
CA VAL A 217 -17.77 -4.98 -1.08
C VAL A 217 -17.36 -3.88 -2.05
N LEU A 218 -16.58 -4.21 -3.09
CA LEU A 218 -16.23 -3.28 -4.15
C LEU A 218 -17.47 -2.73 -4.85
N LYS A 219 -18.41 -3.63 -5.23
CA LYS A 219 -19.65 -3.24 -5.89
C LYS A 219 -20.48 -2.28 -5.02
N GLN A 220 -20.64 -2.60 -3.73
CA GLN A 220 -21.33 -1.73 -2.78
C GLN A 220 -20.63 -0.38 -2.62
N THR A 221 -19.29 -0.39 -2.58
CA THR A 221 -18.48 0.85 -2.48
C THR A 221 -18.63 1.72 -3.71
N LEU A 222 -18.61 1.15 -4.92
CA LEU A 222 -18.77 1.89 -6.17
C LEU A 222 -20.19 2.47 -6.31
N ASN A 223 -21.23 1.70 -5.94
CA ASN A 223 -22.60 2.20 -5.89
C ASN A 223 -22.71 3.41 -4.96
N PHE A 224 -22.22 3.27 -3.73
CA PHE A 224 -22.25 4.37 -2.76
C PHE A 224 -21.50 5.61 -3.26
N ALA A 225 -20.31 5.43 -3.85
CA ALA A 225 -19.53 6.52 -4.40
C ALA A 225 -20.31 7.27 -5.50
N LYS A 226 -20.93 6.53 -6.44
CA LYS A 226 -21.76 7.09 -7.52
C LYS A 226 -22.97 7.85 -6.98
N GLU A 227 -23.72 7.27 -6.03
CA GLU A 227 -24.91 7.90 -5.42
C GLU A 227 -24.57 9.19 -4.66
N ASN A 228 -23.37 9.28 -4.11
CA ASN A 228 -22.90 10.45 -3.37
C ASN A 228 -22.07 11.44 -4.21
N GLY A 229 -22.02 11.23 -5.53
CA GLY A 229 -21.35 12.13 -6.47
C GLY A 229 -19.83 12.07 -6.43
N PHE A 230 -19.24 10.98 -5.93
CA PHE A 230 -17.80 10.76 -6.04
C PHE A 230 -17.43 10.20 -7.41
N LYS A 231 -16.42 10.80 -8.05
CA LYS A 231 -15.78 10.27 -9.23
C LYS A 231 -14.61 9.35 -8.82
N ILE A 232 -14.54 8.18 -9.43
CA ILE A 232 -13.37 7.32 -9.29
C ILE A 232 -12.34 7.75 -10.33
N VAL A 233 -11.12 8.04 -9.88
CA VAL A 233 -9.99 8.38 -10.74
C VAL A 233 -8.82 7.44 -10.48
N SER A 234 -7.87 7.36 -11.41
CA SER A 234 -6.66 6.57 -11.18
C SER A 234 -5.83 7.16 -10.04
N THR A 235 -5.07 6.31 -9.33
CA THR A 235 -4.15 6.78 -8.29
C THR A 235 -3.12 7.77 -8.85
N GLY A 236 -2.70 7.59 -10.11
CA GLY A 236 -1.79 8.52 -10.79
C GLY A 236 -2.39 9.91 -10.99
N GLU A 237 -3.65 9.97 -11.41
CA GLU A 237 -4.41 11.21 -11.57
C GLU A 237 -4.63 11.90 -10.22
N LEU A 238 -5.13 11.15 -9.23
CA LEU A 238 -5.41 11.67 -7.89
C LEU A 238 -4.17 12.28 -7.23
N LEU A 239 -3.06 11.57 -7.28
CA LEU A 239 -1.81 11.98 -6.62
C LEU A 239 -0.90 12.85 -7.50
N LYS A 240 -1.28 13.10 -8.76
CA LYS A 240 -0.51 13.85 -9.76
C LYS A 240 0.89 13.24 -9.98
N LEU A 241 0.95 11.91 -10.08
CA LEU A 241 2.18 11.13 -10.25
C LEU A 241 2.12 10.29 -11.52
N LYS A 242 3.29 10.12 -12.18
CA LYS A 242 3.42 9.23 -13.33
C LYS A 242 3.58 7.78 -12.87
N ALA A 243 2.64 6.92 -13.25
CA ALA A 243 2.64 5.51 -12.88
C ALA A 243 3.71 4.69 -13.60
N TYR A 244 4.13 5.13 -14.76
CA TYR A 244 5.12 4.44 -15.60
C TYR A 244 6.24 5.39 -16.04
N ALA A 245 7.45 4.83 -16.21
CA ALA A 245 8.59 5.49 -16.82
C ALA A 245 8.54 5.37 -18.35
#